data_8011a53b3d1eb32bcd27a72725df0f90
#
_entry.id   8011a53b3d1eb32bcd27a72725df0f90
#
_cell.length_a   1.000
_cell.length_b   1.000
_cell.length_c   1.000
_cell.angle_alpha   90.00
_cell.angle_beta   90.00
_cell.angle_gamma   90.00
#
_symmetry.space_group_name_H-M   'P 1'
#
loop_
_entity.id
_entity.type
_entity.pdbx_description
1 polymer ?
#
loop_
_entity_poly.entity_id
_entity_poly.type
_entity_poly.pdbx_seq_one_letter_code
_entity_poly.pdbx_strand_id
1 'polypeptide(L)'
;NDIFIVPAENLSLLLKNELQDGYIGISAAHCGLESIRQAYAESVMMRKKAFVRNKVEAQYGVFQEKIPEGLITEAAKLTEEAARIQRVQLIGTDHTDDLEKSFHQFFYEVKNGRIDEAVFESCMKDFFTEVEKTYQNALETEGELLLECKEIWSENCIDSYEDKVMEFVLQLHEKINSSYDQNKNVQKIKMAVDYIEENYAKDLNMAVVSNYISMNYSLFSYSFKQYTGSNFVNYLKEIRMREAKKLLTETDMKIIEISQAVGYDNEKHFMKIFKATCGVSPTEYRHNAYLSKS
;
A
#
# COMPACT_ATOMS: atom_id res chain seq x y z
N ASN A 1 9.21 -31.10 -3.80
CA ASN A 1 9.32 -31.21 -2.33
C ASN A 1 9.34 -32.71 -2.00
N ASP A 2 10.49 -33.20 -1.62
CA ASP A 2 10.64 -34.61 -1.25
C ASP A 2 10.40 -34.79 0.25
N ILE A 3 9.74 -35.87 0.62
CA ILE A 3 9.39 -36.18 2.00
C ILE A 3 10.09 -37.51 2.34
N PHE A 4 10.90 -37.47 3.39
CA PHE A 4 11.59 -38.63 3.89
C PHE A 4 11.08 -39.02 5.28
N ILE A 5 10.73 -40.27 5.47
CA ILE A 5 10.43 -40.85 6.78
C ILE A 5 11.61 -41.74 7.15
N VAL A 6 12.38 -41.33 8.14
CA VAL A 6 13.61 -42.04 8.53
C VAL A 6 13.61 -42.35 10.02
N PRO A 7 14.25 -43.46 10.46
CA PRO A 7 14.54 -43.66 11.87
C PRO A 7 15.35 -42.51 12.45
N ALA A 8 15.00 -42.04 13.68
CA ALA A 8 15.64 -40.89 14.30
C ALA A 8 17.18 -41.03 14.38
N GLU A 9 17.67 -42.26 14.57
CA GLU A 9 19.09 -42.59 14.61
C GLU A 9 19.83 -42.38 13.27
N ASN A 10 19.12 -42.44 12.15
CA ASN A 10 19.67 -42.29 10.81
C ASN A 10 19.59 -40.86 10.26
N LEU A 11 18.95 -39.94 10.99
CA LEU A 11 18.76 -38.57 10.54
C LEU A 11 20.09 -37.88 10.24
N SER A 12 21.09 -38.00 11.13
CA SER A 12 22.39 -37.37 10.95
C SER A 12 23.18 -37.90 9.76
N LEU A 13 22.91 -39.11 9.34
CA LEU A 13 23.56 -39.74 8.17
C LEU A 13 22.93 -39.22 6.88
N LEU A 14 21.60 -39.07 6.84
CA LEU A 14 20.86 -38.52 5.72
C LEU A 14 21.27 -37.06 5.46
N LEU A 15 21.33 -36.23 6.50
CA LEU A 15 21.70 -34.82 6.40
C LEU A 15 23.13 -34.59 5.86
N LYS A 16 24.05 -35.57 6.10
CA LYS A 16 25.44 -35.44 5.63
C LYS A 16 25.64 -35.87 4.17
N ASN A 17 24.84 -36.79 3.68
CA ASN A 17 25.16 -37.52 2.44
C ASN A 17 24.29 -37.18 1.23
N GLU A 18 23.04 -36.68 1.42
CA GLU A 18 22.07 -36.66 0.32
C GLU A 18 21.38 -35.30 0.11
N LEU A 19 21.53 -34.35 1.02
CA LEU A 19 20.77 -33.12 0.99
C LEU A 19 21.69 -31.88 0.92
N GLN A 20 22.24 -31.62 -0.26
CA GLN A 20 23.15 -30.47 -0.46
C GLN A 20 22.46 -29.23 -1.03
N ASP A 21 21.27 -29.37 -1.63
CA ASP A 21 20.55 -28.27 -2.27
C ASP A 21 19.14 -28.15 -1.69
N GLY A 22 18.87 -27.04 -0.96
CA GLY A 22 17.55 -26.68 -0.49
C GLY A 22 17.43 -26.50 1.03
N TYR A 23 16.20 -26.27 1.48
CA TYR A 23 15.88 -26.06 2.88
C TYR A 23 15.18 -27.27 3.50
N ILE A 24 15.70 -27.71 4.62
CA ILE A 24 15.26 -28.93 5.30
C ILE A 24 14.47 -28.56 6.55
N GLY A 25 13.23 -29.02 6.62
CA GLY A 25 12.42 -28.97 7.83
C GLY A 25 12.34 -30.34 8.49
N ILE A 26 12.69 -30.42 9.75
CA ILE A 26 12.74 -31.64 10.53
C ILE A 26 11.67 -31.60 11.62
N SER A 27 10.78 -32.61 11.66
CA SER A 27 9.79 -32.76 12.74
C SER A 27 10.44 -33.19 14.06
N ALA A 28 9.71 -33.17 15.15
CA ALA A 28 10.05 -33.94 16.32
C ALA A 28 10.05 -35.44 16.00
N ALA A 29 10.66 -36.25 16.87
CA ALA A 29 10.54 -37.70 16.77
C ALA A 29 9.13 -38.14 17.18
N HIS A 30 8.46 -38.87 16.32
CA HIS A 30 7.11 -39.39 16.51
C HIS A 30 7.08 -40.92 16.47
N CYS A 31 6.09 -41.53 17.13
CA CYS A 31 5.84 -42.94 17.12
C CYS A 31 4.44 -43.25 16.59
N GLY A 32 4.33 -44.30 15.76
CA GLY A 32 3.08 -44.79 15.21
C GLY A 32 2.59 -44.04 13.96
N LEU A 33 1.77 -44.71 13.16
CA LEU A 33 1.27 -44.17 11.89
C LEU A 33 0.28 -43.01 12.09
N GLU A 34 -0.40 -42.94 13.23
CA GLU A 34 -1.33 -41.87 13.61
C GLU A 34 -0.65 -40.49 13.72
N SER A 35 0.64 -40.45 14.01
CA SER A 35 1.41 -39.21 14.17
C SER A 35 2.04 -38.69 12.87
N ILE A 36 1.93 -39.38 11.74
CA ILE A 36 2.52 -38.98 10.46
C ILE A 36 2.02 -37.61 10.02
N ARG A 37 0.72 -37.33 10.18
CA ARG A 37 0.15 -36.04 9.80
C ARG A 37 0.73 -34.88 10.62
N GLN A 38 0.96 -35.10 11.89
CA GLN A 38 1.59 -34.13 12.78
C GLN A 38 3.06 -33.92 12.39
N ALA A 39 3.82 -35.00 12.21
CA ALA A 39 5.21 -34.94 11.78
C ALA A 39 5.37 -34.18 10.46
N TYR A 40 4.48 -34.42 9.51
CA TYR A 40 4.44 -33.69 8.24
C TYR A 40 4.22 -32.18 8.45
N ALA A 41 3.21 -31.79 9.24
CA ALA A 41 2.93 -30.39 9.50
C ALA A 41 4.10 -29.66 10.18
N GLU A 42 4.75 -30.31 11.15
CA GLU A 42 5.95 -29.80 11.82
C GLU A 42 7.12 -29.65 10.84
N SER A 43 7.36 -30.63 10.00
CA SER A 43 8.46 -30.55 9.00
C SER A 43 8.24 -29.44 7.97
N VAL A 44 7.01 -29.27 7.49
CA VAL A 44 6.66 -28.17 6.56
C VAL A 44 6.86 -26.81 7.22
N MET A 45 6.42 -26.65 8.46
CA MET A 45 6.61 -25.41 9.23
C MET A 45 8.11 -25.10 9.41
N MET A 46 8.90 -26.10 9.78
CA MET A 46 10.35 -25.94 9.97
C MET A 46 11.09 -25.66 8.65
N ARG A 47 10.65 -26.25 7.53
CA ARG A 47 11.21 -25.94 6.20
C ARG A 47 10.95 -24.47 5.84
N LYS A 48 9.74 -23.98 6.03
CA LYS A 48 9.42 -22.56 5.81
C LYS A 48 10.30 -21.67 6.70
N LYS A 49 10.50 -22.04 7.95
CA LYS A 49 11.36 -21.32 8.88
C LYS A 49 12.82 -21.32 8.43
N ALA A 50 13.35 -22.46 8.01
CA ALA A 50 14.71 -22.58 7.46
C ALA A 50 14.88 -21.66 6.23
N PHE A 51 13.92 -21.67 5.32
CA PHE A 51 13.91 -20.81 4.14
C PHE A 51 13.98 -19.32 4.50
N VAL A 52 13.06 -18.81 5.33
CA VAL A 52 13.02 -17.38 5.66
C VAL A 52 14.20 -16.92 6.53
N ARG A 53 14.89 -17.83 7.21
CA ARG A 53 16.10 -17.56 8.01
C ARG A 53 17.40 -17.81 7.24
N ASN A 54 17.29 -18.20 5.97
CA ASN A 54 18.42 -18.58 5.12
C ASN A 54 19.34 -19.60 5.82
N LYS A 55 18.73 -20.60 6.46
CA LYS A 55 19.42 -21.72 7.15
C LYS A 55 19.12 -23.03 6.46
N VAL A 56 20.16 -23.83 6.26
CA VAL A 56 20.02 -25.12 5.55
C VAL A 56 18.98 -26.02 6.21
N GLU A 57 18.91 -26.03 7.55
CA GLU A 57 17.99 -26.90 8.29
C GLU A 57 17.38 -26.22 9.51
N ALA A 58 16.16 -26.60 9.85
CA ALA A 58 15.50 -26.27 11.12
C ALA A 58 14.75 -27.49 11.67
N GLN A 59 14.91 -27.77 12.96
CA GLN A 59 14.28 -28.89 13.64
C GLN A 59 13.27 -28.41 14.69
N TYR A 60 12.08 -29.01 14.67
CA TYR A 60 11.01 -28.72 15.62
C TYR A 60 11.45 -29.03 17.06
N GLY A 61 11.20 -28.10 17.97
CA GLY A 61 11.59 -28.21 19.38
C GLY A 61 13.07 -27.91 19.68
N VAL A 62 13.93 -27.88 18.66
CA VAL A 62 15.37 -27.57 18.79
C VAL A 62 15.68 -26.15 18.31
N PHE A 63 15.08 -25.74 17.19
CA PHE A 63 15.26 -24.40 16.64
C PHE A 63 14.60 -23.36 17.55
N GLN A 64 15.41 -22.54 18.19
CA GLN A 64 14.95 -21.48 19.10
C GLN A 64 15.60 -20.15 18.72
N GLU A 65 14.77 -19.12 18.66
CA GLU A 65 15.19 -17.74 18.46
C GLU A 65 14.80 -16.92 19.70
N LYS A 66 15.79 -16.22 20.27
CA LYS A 66 15.53 -15.28 21.38
C LYS A 66 15.51 -13.85 20.82
N ILE A 67 14.32 -13.41 20.46
CA ILE A 67 14.12 -12.07 19.89
C ILE A 67 13.49 -11.20 20.98
N PRO A 68 14.05 -10.01 21.27
CA PRO A 68 13.45 -9.06 22.18
C PRO A 68 12.04 -8.65 21.74
N GLU A 69 11.08 -8.67 22.66
CA GLU A 69 9.65 -8.40 22.39
C GLU A 69 9.44 -7.01 21.75
N GLY A 70 10.22 -6.01 22.16
CA GLY A 70 10.16 -4.67 21.58
C GLY A 70 10.47 -4.64 20.07
N LEU A 71 11.39 -5.47 19.58
CA LEU A 71 11.72 -5.57 18.15
C LEU A 71 10.60 -6.25 17.37
N ILE A 72 9.95 -7.24 17.96
CA ILE A 72 8.78 -7.90 17.35
C ILE A 72 7.63 -6.90 17.21
N THR A 73 7.40 -6.09 18.24
CA THR A 73 6.34 -5.07 18.23
C THR A 73 6.60 -3.99 17.18
N GLU A 74 7.86 -3.59 16.98
CA GLU A 74 8.22 -2.63 15.92
C GLU A 74 8.06 -3.24 14.53
N ALA A 75 8.54 -4.47 14.33
CA ALA A 75 8.40 -5.18 13.05
C ALA A 75 6.93 -5.44 12.69
N ALA A 76 6.04 -5.66 13.67
CA ALA A 76 4.62 -5.86 13.46
C ALA A 76 3.95 -4.69 12.73
N LYS A 77 4.43 -3.45 12.92
CA LYS A 77 3.93 -2.27 12.19
C LYS A 77 4.07 -2.39 10.67
N LEU A 78 5.12 -3.09 10.21
CA LEU A 78 5.34 -3.32 8.78
C LEU A 78 4.35 -4.34 8.17
N THR A 79 3.65 -5.10 9.01
CA THR A 79 2.64 -6.08 8.59
C THR A 79 1.21 -5.52 8.62
N GLU A 80 1.02 -4.33 9.16
CA GLU A 80 -0.27 -3.66 9.23
C GLU A 80 -0.79 -3.30 7.82
N GLU A 81 -2.11 -3.21 7.70
CA GLU A 81 -2.78 -2.82 6.46
C GLU A 81 -2.29 -1.48 5.91
N ALA A 82 -2.05 -0.50 6.78
CA ALA A 82 -1.55 0.82 6.41
C ALA A 82 -0.17 0.75 5.72
N ALA A 83 0.75 -0.06 6.24
CA ALA A 83 2.08 -0.26 5.66
C ALA A 83 2.02 -1.01 4.33
N ARG A 84 1.09 -1.98 4.20
CA ARG A 84 0.83 -2.69 2.94
C ARG A 84 0.29 -1.74 1.87
N ILE A 85 -0.73 -0.96 2.19
CA ILE A 85 -1.31 0.03 1.28
C ILE A 85 -0.25 1.05 0.85
N GLN A 86 0.59 1.50 1.77
CA GLN A 86 1.68 2.41 1.47
C GLN A 86 2.66 1.81 0.44
N ARG A 87 3.09 0.54 0.61
CA ARG A 87 3.96 -0.14 -0.36
C ARG A 87 3.32 -0.24 -1.74
N VAL A 88 2.02 -0.58 -1.80
CA VAL A 88 1.29 -0.61 -3.08
C VAL A 88 1.22 0.78 -3.71
N GLN A 89 0.97 1.82 -2.93
CA GLN A 89 0.90 3.19 -3.44
C GLN A 89 2.25 3.70 -3.96
N LEU A 90 3.36 3.34 -3.29
CA LEU A 90 4.71 3.73 -3.72
C LEU A 90 5.06 3.23 -5.12
N ILE A 91 4.51 2.08 -5.56
CA ILE A 91 4.73 1.55 -6.92
C ILE A 91 4.30 2.57 -7.99
N GLY A 92 3.25 3.34 -7.76
CA GLY A 92 2.75 4.35 -8.71
C GLY A 92 3.34 5.75 -8.54
N THR A 93 4.41 5.92 -7.75
CA THR A 93 5.06 7.21 -7.48
C THR A 93 6.46 7.25 -8.10
N ASP A 94 7.08 8.42 -8.17
CA ASP A 94 8.49 8.60 -8.59
C ASP A 94 9.50 8.41 -7.43
N HIS A 95 9.04 7.95 -6.26
CA HIS A 95 9.86 7.72 -5.08
C HIS A 95 10.42 6.29 -5.03
N THR A 96 11.24 5.92 -6.02
CA THR A 96 11.83 4.58 -6.14
C THR A 96 12.66 4.19 -4.92
N ASP A 97 13.45 5.14 -4.39
CA ASP A 97 14.28 4.91 -3.21
C ASP A 97 13.45 4.54 -1.96
N ASP A 98 12.28 5.15 -1.78
CA ASP A 98 11.41 4.86 -0.64
C ASP A 98 10.70 3.52 -0.83
N LEU A 99 10.37 3.16 -2.08
CA LEU A 99 9.82 1.87 -2.44
C LEU A 99 10.81 0.74 -2.11
N GLU A 100 12.04 0.85 -2.60
CA GLU A 100 13.10 -0.14 -2.33
C GLU A 100 13.38 -0.28 -0.84
N LYS A 101 13.57 0.84 -0.12
CA LYS A 101 13.79 0.84 1.33
C LYS A 101 12.67 0.15 2.10
N SER A 102 11.40 0.38 1.71
CA SER A 102 10.25 -0.21 2.39
C SER A 102 10.22 -1.73 2.25
N PHE A 103 10.57 -2.26 1.07
CA PHE A 103 10.67 -3.72 0.85
C PHE A 103 11.89 -4.31 1.56
N HIS A 104 13.07 -3.72 1.39
CA HIS A 104 14.28 -4.21 2.06
C HIS A 104 14.12 -4.24 3.57
N GLN A 105 13.49 -3.22 4.17
CA GLN A 105 13.22 -3.23 5.60
C GLN A 105 12.27 -4.36 5.99
N PHE A 106 11.19 -4.58 5.23
CA PHE A 106 10.25 -5.66 5.49
C PHE A 106 10.94 -7.03 5.43
N PHE A 107 11.68 -7.32 4.36
CA PHE A 107 12.43 -8.57 4.21
C PHE A 107 13.52 -8.73 5.27
N TYR A 108 14.20 -7.66 5.64
CA TYR A 108 15.17 -7.68 6.74
C TYR A 108 14.55 -8.13 8.07
N GLU A 109 13.35 -7.64 8.41
CA GLU A 109 12.65 -8.06 9.63
C GLU A 109 12.20 -9.54 9.56
N VAL A 110 11.79 -10.00 8.38
CA VAL A 110 11.46 -11.41 8.12
C VAL A 110 12.70 -12.30 8.32
N LYS A 111 13.82 -11.97 7.69
CA LYS A 111 15.08 -12.72 7.77
C LYS A 111 15.63 -12.80 9.20
N ASN A 112 15.42 -11.75 10.00
CA ASN A 112 15.84 -11.70 11.40
C ASN A 112 14.84 -12.32 12.39
N GLY A 113 13.77 -12.95 11.91
CA GLY A 113 12.82 -13.66 12.76
C GLY A 113 11.82 -12.77 13.50
N ARG A 114 11.79 -11.47 13.24
CA ARG A 114 10.90 -10.53 13.90
C ARG A 114 9.50 -10.52 13.30
N ILE A 115 9.36 -11.07 12.10
CA ILE A 115 8.09 -11.39 11.45
C ILE A 115 8.05 -12.90 11.24
N ASP A 116 6.99 -13.54 11.72
CA ASP A 116 6.76 -14.96 11.59
C ASP A 116 6.49 -15.36 10.13
N GLU A 117 6.87 -16.58 9.74
CA GLU A 117 6.72 -17.07 8.37
C GLU A 117 5.26 -17.16 7.89
N ALA A 118 4.31 -17.42 8.78
CA ALA A 118 2.89 -17.43 8.42
C ALA A 118 2.35 -16.01 8.22
N VAL A 119 2.79 -15.07 9.04
CA VAL A 119 2.47 -13.63 8.88
C VAL A 119 3.09 -13.11 7.60
N PHE A 120 4.35 -13.44 7.31
CA PHE A 120 5.02 -13.09 6.06
C PHE A 120 4.25 -13.59 4.84
N GLU A 121 3.86 -14.88 4.82
CA GLU A 121 3.09 -15.48 3.73
C GLU A 121 1.75 -14.75 3.52
N SER A 122 1.03 -14.45 4.62
CA SER A 122 -0.23 -13.70 4.55
C SER A 122 -0.02 -12.29 4.01
N CYS A 123 0.99 -11.57 4.50
CA CYS A 123 1.30 -10.21 4.04
C CYS A 123 1.62 -10.16 2.55
N MET A 124 2.37 -11.12 2.04
CA MET A 124 2.71 -11.18 0.60
C MET A 124 1.48 -11.51 -0.26
N LYS A 125 0.63 -12.44 0.18
CA LYS A 125 -0.65 -12.75 -0.51
C LYS A 125 -1.57 -11.52 -0.58
N ASP A 126 -1.72 -10.84 0.54
CA ASP A 126 -2.54 -9.63 0.63
C ASP A 126 -1.95 -8.49 -0.20
N PHE A 127 -0.62 -8.35 -0.22
CA PHE A 127 0.09 -7.37 -1.03
C PHE A 127 -0.20 -7.59 -2.53
N PHE A 128 -0.01 -8.81 -3.05
CA PHE A 128 -0.27 -9.11 -4.46
C PHE A 128 -1.74 -8.97 -4.83
N THR A 129 -2.66 -9.31 -3.91
CA THR A 129 -4.09 -9.10 -4.11
C THR A 129 -4.42 -7.61 -4.27
N GLU A 130 -3.83 -6.75 -3.44
CA GLU A 130 -4.06 -5.30 -3.54
C GLU A 130 -3.36 -4.70 -4.78
N VAL A 131 -2.19 -5.21 -5.17
CA VAL A 131 -1.51 -4.84 -6.44
C VAL A 131 -2.39 -5.17 -7.64
N GLU A 132 -2.96 -6.39 -7.71
CA GLU A 132 -3.88 -6.78 -8.80
C GLU A 132 -5.09 -5.85 -8.88
N LYS A 133 -5.69 -5.54 -7.75
CA LYS A 133 -6.84 -4.65 -7.68
C LYS A 133 -6.49 -3.22 -8.10
N THR A 134 -5.33 -2.72 -7.67
CA THR A 134 -4.92 -1.32 -7.89
C THR A 134 -4.41 -1.09 -9.30
N TYR A 135 -3.67 -2.05 -9.88
CA TYR A 135 -2.94 -1.91 -11.13
C TYR A 135 -3.41 -2.87 -12.22
N GLN A 136 -4.66 -3.30 -12.18
CA GLN A 136 -5.25 -4.28 -13.11
C GLN A 136 -4.88 -4.01 -14.58
N ASN A 137 -5.03 -2.77 -15.04
CA ASN A 137 -4.76 -2.39 -16.43
C ASN A 137 -3.26 -2.45 -16.80
N ALA A 138 -2.38 -2.27 -15.83
CA ALA A 138 -0.94 -2.36 -16.05
C ALA A 138 -0.44 -3.81 -16.04
N LEU A 139 -1.17 -4.72 -15.42
CA LEU A 139 -0.78 -6.12 -15.25
C LEU A 139 -1.16 -7.04 -16.43
N GLU A 140 -1.90 -6.56 -17.43
CA GLU A 140 -2.34 -7.39 -18.57
C GLU A 140 -1.19 -8.11 -19.30
N THR A 141 0.04 -7.61 -19.23
CA THR A 141 1.24 -8.21 -19.84
C THR A 141 2.25 -8.79 -18.85
N GLU A 142 2.08 -8.55 -17.55
CA GLU A 142 3.00 -8.98 -16.48
C GLU A 142 2.50 -10.22 -15.69
N GLY A 143 1.49 -10.89 -16.22
CA GLY A 143 0.79 -11.97 -15.51
C GLY A 143 1.67 -13.16 -15.11
N GLU A 144 2.72 -13.47 -15.89
CA GLU A 144 3.61 -14.60 -15.61
C GLU A 144 4.50 -14.33 -14.40
N LEU A 145 5.21 -13.21 -14.37
CA LEU A 145 6.08 -12.82 -13.26
C LEU A 145 5.29 -12.62 -11.95
N LEU A 146 4.08 -12.07 -12.03
CA LEU A 146 3.18 -11.95 -10.88
C LEU A 146 2.79 -13.33 -10.32
N LEU A 147 2.48 -14.29 -11.19
CA LEU A 147 2.15 -15.66 -10.76
C LEU A 147 3.35 -16.32 -10.07
N GLU A 148 4.56 -16.16 -10.63
CA GLU A 148 5.78 -16.66 -10.01
C GLU A 148 6.03 -16.03 -8.63
N CYS A 149 5.84 -14.71 -8.47
CA CYS A 149 5.98 -14.03 -7.19
C CYS A 149 4.97 -14.49 -6.12
N LYS A 150 3.82 -15.02 -6.52
CA LYS A 150 2.84 -15.60 -5.59
C LYS A 150 3.26 -16.95 -5.03
N GLU A 151 4.16 -17.64 -5.71
CA GLU A 151 4.67 -18.96 -5.32
C GLU A 151 5.92 -18.83 -4.44
N ILE A 152 5.78 -18.22 -3.25
CA ILE A 152 6.87 -17.88 -2.31
C ILE A 152 7.85 -19.04 -2.10
N TRP A 153 7.31 -20.24 -1.90
CA TRP A 153 8.06 -21.42 -1.48
C TRP A 153 8.67 -22.21 -2.64
N SER A 154 8.52 -21.72 -3.87
CA SER A 154 9.15 -22.31 -5.07
C SER A 154 10.57 -21.81 -5.31
N GLU A 155 10.93 -20.66 -4.69
CA GLU A 155 12.26 -20.08 -4.83
C GLU A 155 13.34 -20.86 -4.07
N ASN A 156 14.59 -20.67 -4.52
CA ASN A 156 15.74 -21.35 -3.94
C ASN A 156 16.09 -20.82 -2.53
N CYS A 157 15.86 -19.54 -2.28
CA CYS A 157 16.10 -18.90 -0.97
C CYS A 157 15.29 -17.62 -0.82
N ILE A 158 15.22 -17.12 0.40
CA ILE A 158 14.51 -15.88 0.71
C ILE A 158 15.13 -14.66 -0.01
N ASP A 159 16.46 -14.67 -0.23
CA ASP A 159 17.13 -13.57 -0.94
C ASP A 159 16.73 -13.59 -2.42
N SER A 160 16.72 -14.76 -3.07
CA SER A 160 16.23 -14.92 -4.45
C SER A 160 14.75 -14.53 -4.60
N TYR A 161 13.93 -14.82 -3.58
CA TYR A 161 12.55 -14.39 -3.56
C TYR A 161 12.41 -12.87 -3.41
N GLU A 162 13.20 -12.24 -2.54
CA GLU A 162 13.24 -10.78 -2.40
C GLU A 162 13.63 -10.11 -3.73
N ASP A 163 14.70 -10.60 -4.38
CA ASP A 163 15.17 -10.08 -5.67
C ASP A 163 14.06 -10.19 -6.74
N LYS A 164 13.37 -11.33 -6.81
CA LYS A 164 12.24 -11.52 -7.74
C LYS A 164 11.07 -10.56 -7.47
N VAL A 165 10.71 -10.36 -6.20
CA VAL A 165 9.67 -9.41 -5.82
C VAL A 165 10.08 -7.98 -6.19
N MET A 166 11.35 -7.63 -5.95
CA MET A 166 11.88 -6.31 -6.32
C MET A 166 11.89 -6.12 -7.83
N GLU A 167 12.31 -7.13 -8.60
CA GLU A 167 12.25 -7.11 -10.06
C GLU A 167 10.82 -6.84 -10.56
N PHE A 168 9.85 -7.61 -10.06
CA PHE A 168 8.44 -7.41 -10.40
C PHE A 168 7.94 -6.00 -10.07
N VAL A 169 8.23 -5.51 -8.86
CA VAL A 169 7.76 -4.21 -8.38
C VAL A 169 8.38 -3.07 -9.19
N LEU A 170 9.67 -3.17 -9.55
CA LEU A 170 10.35 -2.16 -10.36
C LEU A 170 9.89 -2.19 -11.83
N GLN A 171 9.68 -3.37 -12.42
CA GLN A 171 9.10 -3.49 -13.76
C GLN A 171 7.71 -2.89 -13.83
N LEU A 172 6.86 -3.19 -12.84
CA LEU A 172 5.53 -2.60 -12.75
C LEU A 172 5.59 -1.07 -12.56
N HIS A 173 6.51 -0.58 -11.72
CA HIS A 173 6.78 0.85 -11.55
C HIS A 173 7.17 1.52 -12.87
N GLU A 174 8.16 0.99 -13.58
CA GLU A 174 8.59 1.52 -14.88
C GLU A 174 7.46 1.54 -15.90
N LYS A 175 6.66 0.49 -15.94
CA LYS A 175 5.53 0.40 -16.84
C LYS A 175 4.42 1.40 -16.52
N ILE A 176 4.10 1.57 -15.25
CA ILE A 176 3.18 2.61 -14.81
C ILE A 176 3.75 3.98 -15.21
N ASN A 177 5.01 4.26 -15.00
CA ASN A 177 5.63 5.53 -15.31
C ASN A 177 5.86 5.75 -16.82
N SER A 178 6.20 4.72 -17.59
CA SER A 178 6.39 4.83 -19.04
C SER A 178 5.08 4.94 -19.83
N SER A 179 3.99 4.41 -19.31
CA SER A 179 2.63 4.70 -19.83
C SER A 179 2.21 6.15 -19.52
N TYR A 180 3.03 6.84 -18.75
CA TYR A 180 3.03 8.27 -18.52
C TYR A 180 3.73 9.01 -19.68
N ASP A 181 3.10 9.07 -20.79
CA ASP A 181 3.35 10.20 -21.65
C ASP A 181 3.07 11.46 -20.81
N GLN A 182 4.14 12.09 -20.29
CA GLN A 182 4.03 13.23 -19.35
C GLN A 182 3.02 14.28 -19.86
N ASN A 183 2.97 14.48 -21.19
CA ASN A 183 2.00 15.36 -21.82
C ASN A 183 0.55 14.89 -21.69
N LYS A 184 0.27 13.61 -21.78
CA LYS A 184 -1.09 13.07 -21.72
C LYS A 184 -1.68 13.17 -20.32
N ASN A 185 -0.84 12.95 -19.30
CA ASN A 185 -1.29 13.05 -17.90
C ASN A 185 -1.43 14.50 -17.45
N VAL A 186 -0.54 15.40 -17.86
CA VAL A 186 -0.70 16.84 -17.64
C VAL A 186 -2.02 17.33 -18.26
N GLN A 187 -2.34 16.90 -19.50
CA GLN A 187 -3.63 17.22 -20.12
C GLN A 187 -4.82 16.65 -19.35
N LYS A 188 -4.76 15.40 -18.87
CA LYS A 188 -5.81 14.79 -18.05
C LYS A 188 -6.00 15.55 -16.73
N ILE A 189 -4.91 15.91 -16.05
CA ILE A 189 -5.01 16.69 -14.80
C ILE A 189 -5.58 18.09 -15.08
N LYS A 190 -5.21 18.71 -16.17
CA LYS A 190 -5.83 19.98 -16.59
C LYS A 190 -7.34 19.84 -16.80
N MET A 191 -7.77 18.79 -17.50
CA MET A 191 -9.20 18.47 -17.63
C MET A 191 -9.89 18.25 -16.26
N ALA A 192 -9.20 17.62 -15.32
CA ALA A 192 -9.72 17.45 -13.97
C ALA A 192 -9.88 18.77 -13.24
N VAL A 193 -8.90 19.67 -13.34
CA VAL A 193 -8.96 21.02 -12.77
C VAL A 193 -10.13 21.80 -13.35
N ASP A 194 -10.28 21.82 -14.67
CA ASP A 194 -11.38 22.50 -15.36
C ASP A 194 -12.73 21.91 -14.91
N TYR A 195 -12.85 20.59 -14.84
CA TYR A 195 -14.05 19.90 -14.38
C TYR A 195 -14.41 20.26 -12.91
N ILE A 196 -13.40 20.33 -12.03
CA ILE A 196 -13.61 20.73 -10.63
C ILE A 196 -14.08 22.19 -10.55
N GLU A 197 -13.45 23.08 -11.33
CA GLU A 197 -13.83 24.51 -11.36
C GLU A 197 -15.25 24.75 -11.90
N GLU A 198 -15.71 23.94 -12.83
CA GLU A 198 -17.08 24.00 -13.36
C GLU A 198 -18.13 23.34 -12.45
N ASN A 199 -17.73 22.37 -11.64
CA ASN A 199 -18.64 21.53 -10.87
C ASN A 199 -18.43 21.60 -9.34
N TYR A 200 -17.67 22.55 -8.82
CA TYR A 200 -17.30 22.65 -7.39
C TYR A 200 -18.50 22.64 -6.43
N ALA A 201 -19.66 23.14 -6.90
CA ALA A 201 -20.89 23.18 -6.11
C ALA A 201 -21.57 21.82 -5.94
N LYS A 202 -21.20 20.80 -6.76
CA LYS A 202 -21.75 19.45 -6.70
C LYS A 202 -21.04 18.62 -5.63
N ASP A 203 -21.60 17.44 -5.31
CA ASP A 203 -20.93 16.46 -4.45
C ASP A 203 -19.76 15.80 -5.21
N LEU A 204 -18.61 16.48 -5.16
CA LEU A 204 -17.37 16.02 -5.78
C LEU A 204 -16.48 15.32 -4.78
N ASN A 205 -15.98 14.15 -5.18
CA ASN A 205 -14.92 13.44 -4.49
C ASN A 205 -13.85 12.94 -5.49
N MET A 206 -12.73 12.48 -4.95
CA MET A 206 -11.61 12.02 -5.79
C MET A 206 -11.99 10.90 -6.75
N ALA A 207 -12.88 9.98 -6.33
CA ALA A 207 -13.29 8.87 -7.17
C ALA A 207 -14.10 9.35 -8.40
N VAL A 208 -15.00 10.30 -8.20
CA VAL A 208 -15.78 10.91 -9.30
C VAL A 208 -14.85 11.56 -10.33
N VAL A 209 -13.89 12.37 -9.86
CA VAL A 209 -13.01 13.13 -10.78
C VAL A 209 -11.99 12.21 -11.46
N SER A 210 -11.40 11.26 -10.73
CA SER A 210 -10.46 10.30 -11.32
C SER A 210 -11.12 9.41 -12.38
N ASN A 211 -12.37 8.98 -12.15
CA ASN A 211 -13.14 8.25 -13.14
C ASN A 211 -13.46 9.11 -14.37
N TYR A 212 -13.82 10.39 -14.17
CA TYR A 212 -14.11 11.31 -15.28
C TYR A 212 -12.95 11.41 -16.26
N ILE A 213 -11.71 11.49 -15.75
CA ILE A 213 -10.49 11.58 -16.60
C ILE A 213 -9.89 10.21 -16.95
N SER A 214 -10.55 9.10 -16.60
CA SER A 214 -10.05 7.73 -16.79
C SER A 214 -8.63 7.56 -16.25
N MET A 215 -8.44 7.91 -14.97
CA MET A 215 -7.18 7.78 -14.25
C MET A 215 -7.41 7.01 -12.96
N ASN A 216 -6.48 6.12 -12.54
CA ASN A 216 -6.63 5.45 -11.26
C ASN A 216 -6.52 6.45 -10.10
N TYR A 217 -7.14 6.10 -8.96
CA TYR A 217 -7.26 6.96 -7.80
C TYR A 217 -5.91 7.44 -7.22
N SER A 218 -4.96 6.51 -7.05
CA SER A 218 -3.65 6.81 -6.47
C SER A 218 -2.85 7.74 -7.35
N LEU A 219 -2.85 7.45 -8.65
CA LEU A 219 -2.20 8.24 -9.67
C LEU A 219 -2.79 9.65 -9.75
N PHE A 220 -4.11 9.76 -9.78
CA PHE A 220 -4.79 11.04 -9.76
C PHE A 220 -4.39 11.85 -8.53
N SER A 221 -4.43 11.26 -7.34
CA SER A 221 -4.05 11.93 -6.09
C SER A 221 -2.66 12.55 -6.15
N TYR A 222 -1.68 11.76 -6.62
CA TYR A 222 -0.30 12.18 -6.76
C TYR A 222 -0.14 13.28 -7.82
N SER A 223 -0.54 13.00 -9.08
CA SER A 223 -0.37 13.92 -10.20
C SER A 223 -1.13 15.24 -10.00
N PHE A 224 -2.30 15.17 -9.38
CA PHE A 224 -3.09 16.36 -9.04
C PHE A 224 -2.36 17.26 -8.05
N LYS A 225 -1.78 16.67 -6.98
CA LYS A 225 -0.99 17.42 -6.00
C LYS A 225 0.28 18.03 -6.62
N GLN A 226 0.96 17.29 -7.48
CA GLN A 226 2.14 17.80 -8.20
C GLN A 226 1.79 18.99 -9.11
N TYR A 227 0.68 18.88 -9.84
CA TYR A 227 0.26 19.90 -10.78
C TYR A 227 -0.29 21.17 -10.09
N THR A 228 -1.13 20.99 -9.04
CA THR A 228 -1.83 22.10 -8.37
C THR A 228 -1.11 22.64 -7.13
N GLY A 229 -0.10 21.90 -6.60
CA GLY A 229 0.57 22.20 -5.34
C GLY A 229 -0.27 21.84 -4.10
N SER A 230 -1.52 21.38 -4.26
CA SER A 230 -2.47 21.12 -3.16
C SER A 230 -3.16 19.78 -3.35
N ASN A 231 -3.53 19.10 -2.25
CA ASN A 231 -4.36 17.91 -2.37
C ASN A 231 -5.80 18.29 -2.80
N PHE A 232 -6.51 17.32 -3.39
CA PHE A 232 -7.86 17.52 -3.93
C PHE A 232 -8.84 18.16 -2.94
N VAL A 233 -8.85 17.71 -1.68
CA VAL A 233 -9.79 18.22 -0.65
C VAL A 233 -9.53 19.69 -0.34
N ASN A 234 -8.26 20.07 -0.21
CA ASN A 234 -7.88 21.45 0.03
C ASN A 234 -8.15 22.31 -1.20
N TYR A 235 -7.83 21.85 -2.38
CA TYR A 235 -8.08 22.55 -3.63
C TYR A 235 -9.57 22.85 -3.83
N LEU A 236 -10.45 21.86 -3.68
CA LEU A 236 -11.90 22.03 -3.77
C LEU A 236 -12.42 23.02 -2.71
N LYS A 237 -11.89 22.90 -1.47
CA LYS A 237 -12.22 23.84 -0.39
C LYS A 237 -11.82 25.27 -0.76
N GLU A 238 -10.65 25.50 -1.32
CA GLU A 238 -10.16 26.82 -1.73
C GLU A 238 -11.05 27.45 -2.80
N ILE A 239 -11.45 26.67 -3.83
CA ILE A 239 -12.40 27.13 -4.86
C ILE A 239 -13.71 27.54 -4.21
N ARG A 240 -14.31 26.68 -3.40
CA ARG A 240 -15.58 26.96 -2.72
C ARG A 240 -15.51 28.21 -1.86
N MET A 241 -14.40 28.43 -1.16
CA MET A 241 -14.19 29.64 -0.35
C MET A 241 -13.96 30.88 -1.21
N ARG A 242 -13.28 30.78 -2.34
CA ARG A 242 -13.10 31.84 -3.32
C ARG A 242 -14.47 32.34 -3.85
N GLU A 243 -15.29 31.40 -4.30
CA GLU A 243 -16.61 31.70 -4.83
C GLU A 243 -17.58 32.20 -3.73
N ALA A 244 -17.48 31.67 -2.50
CA ALA A 244 -18.24 32.18 -1.36
C ALA A 244 -17.91 33.66 -1.05
N LYS A 245 -16.63 34.04 -1.08
CA LYS A 245 -16.21 35.44 -0.90
C LYS A 245 -16.81 36.35 -1.97
N LYS A 246 -16.83 35.89 -3.22
CA LYS A 246 -17.45 36.64 -4.34
C LYS A 246 -18.93 36.85 -4.11
N LEU A 247 -19.68 35.79 -3.82
CA LEU A 247 -21.12 35.91 -3.53
C LEU A 247 -21.42 36.78 -2.31
N LEU A 248 -20.59 36.77 -1.28
CA LEU A 248 -20.73 37.61 -0.10
C LEU A 248 -20.54 39.09 -0.41
N THR A 249 -19.72 39.47 -1.37
CA THR A 249 -19.38 40.85 -1.71
C THR A 249 -20.17 41.41 -2.88
N GLU A 250 -20.75 40.58 -3.72
CA GLU A 250 -21.41 40.94 -4.97
C GLU A 250 -22.93 40.73 -4.93
N THR A 251 -23.45 40.02 -3.90
CA THR A 251 -24.88 39.69 -3.81
C THR A 251 -25.42 39.87 -2.39
N ASP A 252 -26.75 40.04 -2.30
CA ASP A 252 -27.49 40.09 -1.03
C ASP A 252 -28.04 38.71 -0.59
N MET A 253 -27.55 37.61 -1.19
CA MET A 253 -27.96 36.24 -0.85
C MET A 253 -27.76 35.95 0.65
N LYS A 254 -28.70 35.20 1.24
CA LYS A 254 -28.56 34.76 2.64
C LYS A 254 -27.37 33.80 2.78
N ILE A 255 -26.78 33.72 3.97
CA ILE A 255 -25.61 32.84 4.22
C ILE A 255 -25.93 31.38 3.91
N ILE A 256 -27.16 30.94 4.22
CA ILE A 256 -27.61 29.58 3.89
C ILE A 256 -27.67 29.36 2.37
N GLU A 257 -28.13 30.32 1.60
CA GLU A 257 -28.21 30.25 0.14
C GLU A 257 -26.79 30.18 -0.47
N ILE A 258 -25.87 31.00 0.06
CA ILE A 258 -24.45 30.97 -0.34
C ILE A 258 -23.82 29.63 -0.02
N SER A 259 -24.07 29.05 1.19
CA SER A 259 -23.51 27.75 1.57
C SER A 259 -23.92 26.67 0.57
N GLN A 260 -25.18 26.63 0.18
CA GLN A 260 -25.71 25.70 -0.82
C GLN A 260 -25.12 25.94 -2.22
N ALA A 261 -25.07 27.21 -2.64
CA ALA A 261 -24.55 27.63 -3.94
C ALA A 261 -23.06 27.23 -4.12
N VAL A 262 -22.30 27.14 -3.03
CA VAL A 262 -20.89 26.73 -3.08
C VAL A 262 -20.66 25.25 -2.67
N GLY A 263 -21.74 24.45 -2.56
CA GLY A 263 -21.65 22.99 -2.37
C GLY A 263 -21.53 22.53 -0.93
N TYR A 264 -22.06 23.27 0.04
CA TYR A 264 -22.19 22.83 1.43
C TYR A 264 -23.66 22.66 1.82
N ASP A 265 -24.10 21.45 2.08
CA ASP A 265 -25.47 21.15 2.53
C ASP A 265 -25.74 21.67 3.93
N ASN A 266 -24.69 21.81 4.77
CA ASN A 266 -24.81 22.24 6.16
C ASN A 266 -24.20 23.63 6.36
N GLU A 267 -25.05 24.63 6.62
CA GLU A 267 -24.65 26.04 6.87
C GLU A 267 -23.66 26.17 8.04
N LYS A 268 -23.87 25.46 9.14
CA LYS A 268 -22.97 25.51 10.31
C LYS A 268 -21.58 25.00 9.96
N HIS A 269 -21.50 23.95 9.15
CA HIS A 269 -20.23 23.41 8.65
C HIS A 269 -19.54 24.42 7.74
N PHE A 270 -20.27 25.02 6.81
CA PHE A 270 -19.77 26.11 5.96
C PHE A 270 -19.19 27.25 6.78
N MET A 271 -19.97 27.79 7.75
CA MET A 271 -19.50 28.89 8.60
C MET A 271 -18.21 28.57 9.35
N LYS A 272 -18.09 27.33 9.86
CA LYS A 272 -16.87 26.88 10.56
C LYS A 272 -15.66 26.85 9.62
N ILE A 273 -15.82 26.30 8.42
CA ILE A 273 -14.75 26.23 7.41
C ILE A 273 -14.38 27.63 6.94
N PHE A 274 -15.37 28.50 6.65
CA PHE A 274 -15.12 29.85 6.19
C PHE A 274 -14.35 30.66 7.24
N LYS A 275 -14.76 30.62 8.52
CA LYS A 275 -14.03 31.27 9.61
C LYS A 275 -12.62 30.75 9.79
N ALA A 276 -12.42 29.44 9.69
CA ALA A 276 -11.09 28.82 9.77
C ALA A 276 -10.17 29.25 8.61
N THR A 277 -10.74 29.48 7.41
CA THR A 277 -9.98 29.84 6.21
C THR A 277 -9.75 31.35 6.08
N CYS A 278 -10.73 32.16 6.49
CA CYS A 278 -10.73 33.61 6.27
C CYS A 278 -10.47 34.44 7.55
N GLY A 279 -10.40 33.79 8.72
CA GLY A 279 -10.17 34.44 10.01
C GLY A 279 -11.44 35.06 10.63
N VAL A 280 -12.46 35.37 9.82
CA VAL A 280 -13.71 36.00 10.23
C VAL A 280 -14.92 35.21 9.74
N SER A 281 -16.09 35.42 10.36
CA SER A 281 -17.33 34.79 9.90
C SER A 281 -17.81 35.36 8.56
N PRO A 282 -18.64 34.61 7.79
CA PRO A 282 -19.20 35.09 6.52
C PRO A 282 -19.95 36.42 6.69
N THR A 283 -20.67 36.61 7.79
CA THR A 283 -21.42 37.86 8.08
C THR A 283 -20.48 39.02 8.33
N GLU A 284 -19.44 38.82 9.13
CA GLU A 284 -18.40 39.85 9.38
C GLU A 284 -17.63 40.16 8.10
N TYR A 285 -17.32 39.16 7.29
CA TYR A 285 -16.64 39.35 6.01
C TYR A 285 -17.46 40.26 5.07
N ARG A 286 -18.75 39.99 4.93
CA ARG A 286 -19.70 40.84 4.17
C ARG A 286 -19.73 42.25 4.70
N HIS A 287 -19.90 42.45 6.01
CA HIS A 287 -19.95 43.77 6.64
C HIS A 287 -18.67 44.58 6.38
N ASN A 288 -17.51 43.95 6.55
CA ASN A 288 -16.22 44.58 6.31
C ASN A 288 -16.05 45.01 4.84
N ALA A 289 -16.53 44.16 3.91
CA ALA A 289 -16.49 44.48 2.48
C ALA A 289 -17.37 45.67 2.09
N TYR A 290 -18.52 45.82 2.74
CA TYR A 290 -19.37 47.01 2.54
C TYR A 290 -18.73 48.30 3.08
N LEU A 291 -18.11 48.23 4.27
CA LEU A 291 -17.41 49.38 4.85
C LEU A 291 -16.20 49.84 4.01
N SER A 292 -15.57 48.95 3.29
CA SER A 292 -14.43 49.28 2.43
C SER A 292 -14.83 49.88 1.07
N LYS A 293 -16.11 49.79 0.69
CA LYS A 293 -16.67 50.39 -0.55
C LYS A 293 -17.36 51.74 -0.34
N SER A 294 -17.58 52.11 0.93
CA SER A 294 -18.13 53.43 1.35
C SER A 294 -17.01 54.43 1.61
#